data_f4d645432a3e2534e314bbf5fc77dcb3
#
_entry.id   f4d645432a3e2534e314bbf5fc77dcb3
#
_cell.length_a   1.000
_cell.length_b   1.000
_cell.length_c   1.000
_cell.angle_alpha   90.00
_cell.angle_beta   90.00
_cell.angle_gamma   90.00
#
_symmetry.space_group_name_H-M   'P 1'
#
loop_
_entity.id
_entity.type
_entity.pdbx_description
1 polymer ?
#
loop_
_entity_poly.entity_id
_entity_poly.type
_entity_poly.pdbx_seq_one_letter_code
_entity_poly.pdbx_strand_id
1 'polypeptide(L)'
;NSKPFHFEKNEMNYIERVFVDLFKGMVGDRKNYIDNKLKEVSRNLTAEELQEINSKTLKATIDFIEQQDDLNNCSFAKYVEEKYFVTIKNHINSNFDWLNDEQSAELAKKVCTLFDKDFFRDGYVGLCFAGFGKEEIFPQMVHLHFGGIINGKLRYIEKEKVSIDEDTDASITPLAQTDVMQTFLFGINDGFIQKIAVEIPRQISKKLGSIDNDCFAEGKKGTVIRELNTSTKGILDEIIKKANEEFMRPIIQSVATLPIEELSLFAESMINITSV
;
A
#
# COMPACT_ATOMS: atom_id res chain seq x y z
N ASN A 1 8.57 -27.20 30.46
CA ASN A 1 7.75 -26.23 31.20
C ASN A 1 8.33 -24.84 31.08
N SER A 2 8.20 -24.17 29.96
CA SER A 2 8.52 -22.75 29.90
C SER A 2 7.90 -22.13 28.64
N LYS A 3 7.09 -21.09 28.88
CA LYS A 3 6.87 -19.93 28.00
C LYS A 3 5.56 -19.83 27.22
N PRO A 4 4.38 -19.82 27.82
CA PRO A 4 3.24 -19.14 27.25
C PRO A 4 3.43 -17.60 27.21
N PHE A 5 4.17 -17.05 28.20
CA PHE A 5 4.29 -15.60 28.42
C PHE A 5 4.99 -14.82 27.28
N HIS A 6 5.91 -15.42 26.55
CA HIS A 6 6.60 -14.74 25.44
C HIS A 6 5.77 -14.68 24.15
N PHE A 7 4.92 -15.66 23.91
CA PHE A 7 4.06 -15.69 22.70
C PHE A 7 2.97 -14.62 22.78
N GLU A 8 2.28 -14.48 23.91
CA GLU A 8 1.22 -13.48 24.08
C GLU A 8 1.74 -12.05 23.97
N LYS A 9 2.91 -11.76 24.54
CA LYS A 9 3.53 -10.45 24.40
C LYS A 9 3.91 -10.13 22.98
N ASN A 10 4.45 -11.10 22.24
CA ASN A 10 4.81 -10.91 20.83
C ASN A 10 3.59 -10.78 19.93
N GLU A 11 2.52 -11.52 20.21
CA GLU A 11 1.24 -11.41 19.51
C GLU A 11 0.64 -10.02 19.73
N MET A 12 0.59 -9.54 20.97
CA MET A 12 0.09 -8.19 21.27
C MET A 12 0.92 -7.10 20.60
N ASN A 13 2.24 -7.19 20.66
CA ASN A 13 3.12 -6.23 20.00
C ASN A 13 2.94 -6.20 18.48
N TYR A 14 2.65 -7.35 17.87
CA TYR A 14 2.34 -7.40 16.44
C TYR A 14 1.00 -6.73 16.13
N ILE A 15 -0.03 -7.06 16.91
CA ILE A 15 -1.36 -6.46 16.78
C ILE A 15 -1.28 -4.94 16.93
N GLU A 16 -0.58 -4.46 17.97
CA GLU A 16 -0.38 -3.01 18.20
C GLU A 16 0.29 -2.32 17.01
N ARG A 17 1.35 -2.90 16.46
CA ARG A 17 2.02 -2.31 15.29
C ARG A 17 1.09 -2.14 14.11
N VAL A 18 0.28 -3.14 13.81
CA VAL A 18 -0.66 -3.11 12.67
C VAL A 18 -1.65 -1.97 12.81
N PHE A 19 -2.30 -1.81 13.97
CA PHE A 19 -3.29 -0.75 14.12
C PHE A 19 -2.68 0.64 14.38
N VAL A 20 -1.51 0.73 15.02
CA VAL A 20 -0.82 2.03 15.20
C VAL A 20 -0.45 2.65 13.85
N ASP A 21 0.00 1.87 12.89
CA ASP A 21 0.32 2.38 11.55
C ASP A 21 -0.92 2.84 10.78
N LEU A 22 -2.05 2.13 10.92
CA LEU A 22 -3.33 2.59 10.42
C LEU A 22 -3.70 3.95 11.03
N PHE A 23 -3.56 4.09 12.34
CA PHE A 23 -3.93 5.32 13.05
C PHE A 23 -3.03 6.51 12.72
N LYS A 24 -1.75 6.30 12.43
CA LYS A 24 -0.87 7.35 11.89
C LYS A 24 -1.42 7.90 10.57
N GLY A 25 -1.88 7.03 9.68
CA GLY A 25 -2.55 7.43 8.44
C GLY A 25 -3.80 8.27 8.72
N MET A 26 -4.67 7.81 9.59
CA MET A 26 -5.89 8.51 9.98
C MET A 26 -5.64 9.91 10.55
N VAL A 27 -4.61 10.07 11.39
CA VAL A 27 -4.19 11.39 11.92
C VAL A 27 -3.71 12.30 10.78
N GLY A 28 -2.92 11.77 9.86
CA GLY A 28 -2.43 12.50 8.70
C GLY A 28 -3.56 13.01 7.81
N ASP A 29 -4.53 12.16 7.51
CA ASP A 29 -5.69 12.50 6.69
C ASP A 29 -6.56 13.56 7.36
N ARG A 30 -6.84 13.43 8.66
CA ARG A 30 -7.57 14.44 9.42
C ARG A 30 -6.87 15.79 9.36
N LYS A 31 -5.56 15.80 9.58
CA LYS A 31 -4.76 17.05 9.48
C LYS A 31 -4.86 17.67 8.09
N ASN A 32 -4.74 16.88 7.05
CA ASN A 32 -4.86 17.33 5.67
C ASN A 32 -6.24 17.94 5.38
N TYR A 33 -7.33 17.33 5.87
CA TYR A 33 -8.68 17.88 5.73
C TYR A 33 -8.85 19.21 6.46
N ILE A 34 -8.31 19.34 7.67
CA ILE A 34 -8.31 20.58 8.45
C ILE A 34 -7.53 21.68 7.69
N ASP A 35 -6.30 21.39 7.27
CA ASP A 35 -5.42 22.34 6.57
C ASP A 35 -6.05 22.84 5.25
N ASN A 36 -6.69 21.93 4.51
CA ASN A 36 -7.38 22.30 3.27
C ASN A 36 -8.60 23.18 3.56
N LYS A 37 -9.40 22.85 4.56
CA LYS A 37 -10.58 23.65 4.92
C LYS A 37 -10.20 25.03 5.44
N LEU A 38 -9.14 25.15 6.25
CA LEU A 38 -8.62 26.43 6.71
C LEU A 38 -8.18 27.34 5.55
N LYS A 39 -7.60 26.76 4.49
CA LYS A 39 -7.23 27.53 3.27
C LYS A 39 -8.45 28.05 2.51
N GLU A 40 -9.56 27.30 2.55
CA GLU A 40 -10.81 27.71 1.89
C GLU A 40 -11.53 28.84 2.62
N VAL A 41 -11.63 28.75 3.94
CA VAL A 41 -12.50 29.66 4.73
C VAL A 41 -11.76 30.87 5.30
N SER A 42 -10.42 30.87 5.34
CA SER A 42 -9.57 31.95 5.87
C SER A 42 -9.96 32.47 7.28
N ARG A 43 -10.59 31.59 8.08
CA ARG A 43 -10.99 31.80 9.48
C ARG A 43 -10.85 30.50 10.26
N ASN A 44 -11.00 30.57 11.58
CA ASN A 44 -11.08 29.37 12.40
C ASN A 44 -12.29 28.51 12.00
N LEU A 45 -12.14 27.19 12.06
CA LEU A 45 -13.22 26.24 11.77
C LEU A 45 -14.25 26.26 12.88
N THR A 46 -15.53 26.12 12.51
CA THR A 46 -16.61 25.94 13.45
C THR A 46 -16.64 24.52 14.01
N ALA A 47 -17.37 24.30 15.09
CA ALA A 47 -17.55 22.96 15.66
C ALA A 47 -18.23 21.98 14.67
N GLU A 48 -19.17 22.47 13.87
CA GLU A 48 -19.87 21.70 12.85
C GLU A 48 -18.92 21.29 11.71
N GLU A 49 -18.06 22.24 11.23
CA GLU A 49 -17.05 21.92 10.21
C GLU A 49 -16.02 20.90 10.70
N LEU A 50 -15.60 20.98 11.97
CA LEU A 50 -14.73 20.00 12.58
C LEU A 50 -15.41 18.63 12.71
N GLN A 51 -16.69 18.59 13.06
CA GLN A 51 -17.47 17.33 13.14
C GLN A 51 -17.65 16.71 11.75
N GLU A 52 -17.85 17.49 10.70
CA GLU A 52 -17.89 17.00 9.33
C GLU A 52 -16.56 16.38 8.92
N ILE A 53 -15.43 17.05 9.22
CA ILE A 53 -14.08 16.55 8.95
C ILE A 53 -13.83 15.23 9.71
N ASN A 54 -14.20 15.17 10.98
CA ASN A 54 -14.06 13.97 11.80
C ASN A 54 -14.84 12.79 11.22
N SER A 55 -16.10 13.01 10.84
CA SER A 55 -16.94 11.99 10.21
C SER A 55 -16.37 11.52 8.86
N LYS A 56 -15.88 12.46 8.05
CA LYS A 56 -15.23 12.15 6.78
C LYS A 56 -13.94 11.34 6.98
N THR A 57 -13.13 11.68 7.98
CA THR A 57 -11.90 10.96 8.31
C THR A 57 -12.21 9.52 8.75
N LEU A 58 -13.16 9.35 9.67
CA LEU A 58 -13.59 8.03 10.13
C LEU A 58 -14.07 7.18 8.97
N LYS A 59 -14.96 7.72 8.13
CA LYS A 59 -15.47 7.02 6.96
C LYS A 59 -14.36 6.62 6.01
N ALA A 60 -13.44 7.52 5.67
CA ALA A 60 -12.32 7.24 4.79
C ALA A 60 -11.41 6.12 5.35
N THR A 61 -11.21 6.06 6.67
CA THR A 61 -10.44 5.00 7.32
C THR A 61 -11.17 3.66 7.26
N ILE A 62 -12.49 3.63 7.48
CA ILE A 62 -13.30 2.42 7.35
C ILE A 62 -13.31 1.93 5.90
N ASP A 63 -13.57 2.82 4.94
CA ASP A 63 -13.56 2.51 3.51
C ASP A 63 -12.18 1.95 3.08
N PHE A 64 -11.09 2.52 3.60
CA PHE A 64 -9.74 2.01 3.36
C PHE A 64 -9.56 0.57 3.85
N ILE A 65 -10.05 0.25 5.06
CA ILE A 65 -9.98 -1.13 5.60
C ILE A 65 -10.77 -2.10 4.72
N GLU A 66 -11.99 -1.69 4.31
CA GLU A 66 -12.88 -2.52 3.52
C GLU A 66 -12.36 -2.81 2.10
N GLN A 67 -11.61 -1.87 1.54
CA GLN A 67 -11.03 -1.99 0.20
C GLN A 67 -9.78 -2.88 0.14
N GLN A 68 -9.22 -3.28 1.29
CA GLN A 68 -8.09 -4.22 1.27
C GLN A 68 -8.57 -5.61 0.86
N ASP A 69 -7.78 -6.31 0.05
CA ASP A 69 -8.05 -7.68 -0.37
C ASP A 69 -8.07 -8.64 0.82
N ASP A 70 -8.89 -9.68 0.73
CA ASP A 70 -8.97 -10.70 1.77
C ASP A 70 -7.81 -11.68 1.69
N LEU A 71 -7.31 -12.13 2.86
CA LEU A 71 -6.34 -13.21 2.95
C LEU A 71 -7.05 -14.55 2.72
N ASN A 72 -6.60 -15.30 1.72
CA ASN A 72 -7.24 -16.57 1.33
C ASN A 72 -7.05 -17.71 2.34
N ASN A 73 -6.18 -17.57 3.34
CA ASN A 73 -5.64 -18.71 4.09
C ASN A 73 -6.05 -18.80 5.56
N CYS A 74 -6.60 -17.75 6.17
CA CYS A 74 -6.83 -17.70 7.62
C CYS A 74 -7.96 -16.73 7.99
N SER A 75 -8.68 -17.03 9.06
CA SER A 75 -9.57 -16.11 9.72
C SER A 75 -9.01 -15.79 11.12
N PHE A 76 -8.48 -14.58 11.26
CA PHE A 76 -7.93 -14.06 12.52
C PHE A 76 -8.87 -13.04 13.17
N ALA A 77 -9.70 -12.37 12.38
CA ALA A 77 -10.54 -11.25 12.81
C ALA A 77 -11.37 -11.59 14.04
N LYS A 78 -12.04 -12.74 14.01
CA LYS A 78 -12.88 -13.19 15.12
C LYS A 78 -12.08 -13.37 16.41
N TYR A 79 -10.92 -14.02 16.35
CA TYR A 79 -10.05 -14.21 17.52
C TYR A 79 -9.53 -12.88 18.04
N VAL A 80 -9.12 -11.97 17.13
CA VAL A 80 -8.63 -10.64 17.51
C VAL A 80 -9.76 -9.83 18.15
N GLU A 81 -10.97 -9.89 17.63
CA GLU A 81 -12.15 -9.24 18.22
C GLU A 81 -12.43 -9.79 19.61
N GLU A 82 -12.51 -11.11 19.79
CA GLU A 82 -12.78 -11.73 21.08
C GLU A 82 -11.73 -11.39 22.15
N LYS A 83 -10.45 -11.34 21.78
CA LYS A 83 -9.35 -11.18 22.74
C LYS A 83 -8.88 -9.73 22.89
N TYR A 84 -8.88 -8.94 21.83
CA TYR A 84 -8.19 -7.64 21.79
C TYR A 84 -9.11 -6.44 21.53
N PHE A 85 -10.39 -6.64 21.27
CA PHE A 85 -11.34 -5.56 21.00
C PHE A 85 -11.30 -4.43 22.03
N VAL A 86 -11.34 -4.77 23.31
CA VAL A 86 -11.32 -3.78 24.42
C VAL A 86 -10.02 -3.00 24.41
N THR A 87 -8.89 -3.66 24.19
CA THR A 87 -7.57 -3.01 24.12
C THR A 87 -7.50 -2.05 22.94
N ILE A 88 -7.94 -2.46 21.75
CA ILE A 88 -7.97 -1.63 20.56
C ILE A 88 -8.89 -0.43 20.77
N LYS A 89 -10.11 -0.64 21.31
CA LYS A 89 -11.06 0.43 21.62
C LYS A 89 -10.49 1.44 22.62
N ASN A 90 -9.84 0.96 23.67
CA ASN A 90 -9.21 1.84 24.68
C ASN A 90 -8.07 2.65 24.05
N HIS A 91 -7.30 2.06 23.16
CA HIS A 91 -6.25 2.78 22.42
C HIS A 91 -6.85 3.86 21.52
N ILE A 92 -7.96 3.58 20.83
CA ILE A 92 -8.70 4.56 20.02
C ILE A 92 -9.18 5.71 20.90
N ASN A 93 -9.86 5.43 22.01
CA ASN A 93 -10.38 6.45 22.95
C ASN A 93 -9.27 7.32 23.55
N SER A 94 -8.09 6.76 23.76
CA SER A 94 -6.94 7.51 24.32
C SER A 94 -6.24 8.41 23.31
N ASN A 95 -6.37 8.14 22.02
CA ASN A 95 -5.67 8.88 20.96
C ASN A 95 -6.60 9.75 20.11
N PHE A 96 -7.90 9.53 20.14
CA PHE A 96 -8.90 10.22 19.30
C PHE A 96 -10.07 10.74 20.15
N ASP A 97 -9.84 11.83 20.85
CA ASP A 97 -10.82 12.53 21.71
C ASP A 97 -12.02 13.10 20.92
N TRP A 98 -11.90 13.15 19.60
CA TRP A 98 -12.93 13.61 18.68
C TRP A 98 -13.89 12.52 18.20
N LEU A 99 -13.65 11.26 18.55
CA LEU A 99 -14.57 10.15 18.33
C LEU A 99 -15.43 9.91 19.59
N ASN A 100 -16.71 9.68 19.39
CA ASN A 100 -17.58 9.22 20.48
C ASN A 100 -17.40 7.70 20.71
N ASP A 101 -17.99 7.20 21.78
CA ASP A 101 -17.83 5.78 22.19
C ASP A 101 -18.37 4.78 21.16
N GLU A 102 -19.46 5.12 20.45
CA GLU A 102 -20.04 4.32 19.37
C GLU A 102 -19.12 4.27 18.15
N GLN A 103 -18.62 5.41 17.70
CA GLN A 103 -17.66 5.52 16.61
C GLN A 103 -16.34 4.80 16.92
N SER A 104 -15.87 4.88 18.15
CA SER A 104 -14.67 4.16 18.61
C SER A 104 -14.90 2.65 18.62
N ALA A 105 -16.09 2.19 18.99
CA ALA A 105 -16.43 0.77 18.95
C ALA A 105 -16.57 0.26 17.51
N GLU A 106 -17.18 1.05 16.62
CA GLU A 106 -17.27 0.74 15.19
C GLU A 106 -15.89 0.63 14.56
N LEU A 107 -15.02 1.62 14.78
CA LEU A 107 -13.65 1.61 14.27
C LEU A 107 -12.86 0.41 14.83
N ALA A 108 -12.96 0.14 16.14
CA ALA A 108 -12.27 -1.00 16.76
C ALA A 108 -12.69 -2.32 16.12
N LYS A 109 -13.99 -2.50 15.83
CA LYS A 109 -14.50 -3.69 15.15
C LYS A 109 -13.93 -3.81 13.73
N LYS A 110 -13.88 -2.72 12.97
CA LYS A 110 -13.28 -2.70 11.64
C LYS A 110 -11.79 -2.97 11.68
N VAL A 111 -11.06 -2.45 12.66
CA VAL A 111 -9.64 -2.77 12.85
C VAL A 111 -9.43 -4.27 13.11
N CYS A 112 -10.33 -4.94 13.81
CA CYS A 112 -10.23 -6.40 13.97
C CYS A 112 -10.34 -7.14 12.63
N THR A 113 -11.17 -6.68 11.69
CA THR A 113 -11.27 -7.30 10.35
C THR A 113 -10.02 -7.12 9.51
N LEU A 114 -9.20 -6.09 9.79
CA LEU A 114 -7.95 -5.84 9.07
C LEU A 114 -6.96 -7.00 9.15
N PHE A 115 -7.07 -7.85 10.17
CA PHE A 115 -6.20 -9.01 10.33
C PHE A 115 -6.50 -10.14 9.34
N ASP A 116 -7.66 -10.13 8.70
CA ASP A 116 -8.03 -11.02 7.61
C ASP A 116 -7.75 -10.41 6.22
N LYS A 117 -7.14 -9.22 6.17
CA LYS A 117 -6.89 -8.47 4.94
C LYS A 117 -5.41 -8.47 4.54
N ASP A 118 -5.10 -8.23 3.26
CA ASP A 118 -3.73 -7.97 2.76
C ASP A 118 -3.24 -6.59 3.23
N PHE A 119 -3.06 -6.46 4.52
CA PHE A 119 -2.50 -5.27 5.14
C PHE A 119 -1.27 -5.65 5.94
N PHE A 120 -0.12 -5.67 5.27
CA PHE A 120 1.21 -5.95 5.82
C PHE A 120 2.05 -4.67 5.73
N ARG A 121 1.91 -3.77 6.69
CA ARG A 121 2.76 -2.57 6.76
C ARG A 121 4.15 -2.91 7.29
N ASP A 122 5.01 -1.89 7.36
CA ASP A 122 6.42 -1.99 7.81
C ASP A 122 6.59 -2.94 8.98
N GLY A 123 7.19 -4.10 8.77
CA GLY A 123 7.41 -5.11 9.81
C GLY A 123 7.03 -6.54 9.41
N TYR A 124 6.82 -6.78 8.13
CA TYR A 124 6.79 -8.15 7.59
C TYR A 124 8.20 -8.68 7.31
N VAL A 125 8.33 -10.00 7.25
CA VAL A 125 9.52 -10.69 6.78
C VAL A 125 9.21 -11.28 5.42
N GLY A 126 9.97 -10.88 4.38
CA GLY A 126 9.89 -11.48 3.07
C GLY A 126 10.73 -12.76 3.01
N LEU A 127 10.17 -13.86 2.51
CA LEU A 127 10.89 -15.08 2.15
C LEU A 127 10.62 -15.41 0.69
N CYS A 128 11.69 -15.71 -0.03
CA CYS A 128 11.63 -16.14 -1.41
C CYS A 128 12.11 -17.60 -1.51
N PHE A 129 11.32 -18.45 -2.15
CA PHE A 129 11.67 -19.80 -2.49
C PHE A 129 11.73 -19.92 -4.00
N ALA A 130 12.91 -20.23 -4.54
CA ALA A 130 13.11 -20.43 -5.97
C ALA A 130 13.79 -21.77 -6.24
N GLY A 131 13.40 -22.43 -7.31
CA GLY A 131 13.98 -23.72 -7.67
C GLY A 131 13.16 -24.50 -8.68
N PHE A 132 13.56 -25.76 -8.87
CA PHE A 132 12.91 -26.72 -9.74
C PHE A 132 12.26 -27.81 -8.89
N GLY A 133 11.05 -28.21 -9.23
CA GLY A 133 10.49 -29.48 -8.76
C GLY A 133 11.21 -30.66 -9.41
N LYS A 134 11.11 -31.83 -8.79
CA LYS A 134 11.83 -33.06 -9.24
C LYS A 134 11.51 -33.47 -10.67
N GLU A 135 10.29 -33.15 -11.14
CA GLU A 135 9.77 -33.49 -12.47
C GLU A 135 9.51 -32.24 -13.32
N GLU A 136 9.92 -31.06 -12.85
CA GLU A 136 9.73 -29.79 -13.54
C GLU A 136 10.96 -29.45 -14.38
N ILE A 137 10.70 -28.97 -15.59
CA ILE A 137 11.74 -28.55 -16.54
C ILE A 137 12.13 -27.09 -16.28
N PHE A 138 11.16 -26.27 -15.88
CA PHE A 138 11.34 -24.85 -15.67
C PHE A 138 11.33 -24.47 -14.20
N PRO A 139 12.09 -23.43 -13.81
CA PRO A 139 12.12 -22.94 -12.44
C PRO A 139 10.84 -22.22 -12.07
N GLN A 140 10.50 -22.29 -10.78
CA GLN A 140 9.44 -21.48 -10.18
C GLN A 140 10.01 -20.69 -9.01
N MET A 141 9.37 -19.56 -8.71
CA MET A 141 9.67 -18.74 -7.55
C MET A 141 8.37 -18.36 -6.85
N VAL A 142 8.37 -18.41 -5.53
CA VAL A 142 7.29 -17.92 -4.68
C VAL A 142 7.86 -16.94 -3.66
N HIS A 143 7.31 -15.74 -3.62
CA HIS A 143 7.64 -14.71 -2.65
C HIS A 143 6.51 -14.58 -1.64
N LEU A 144 6.82 -14.81 -0.37
CA LEU A 144 5.89 -14.79 0.75
C LEU A 144 6.22 -13.61 1.68
N HIS A 145 5.19 -12.88 2.11
CA HIS A 145 5.29 -11.91 3.19
C HIS A 145 4.69 -12.50 4.47
N PHE A 146 5.49 -12.53 5.51
CA PHE A 146 5.10 -13.02 6.84
C PHE A 146 4.95 -11.84 7.80
N GLY A 147 3.77 -11.68 8.39
CA GLY A 147 3.48 -10.64 9.37
C GLY A 147 3.85 -11.07 10.78
N GLY A 148 3.01 -11.85 11.41
CA GLY A 148 3.20 -12.32 12.77
C GLY A 148 2.41 -13.59 13.08
N ILE A 149 2.55 -14.07 14.31
CA ILE A 149 1.81 -15.24 14.79
C ILE A 149 0.62 -14.75 15.62
N ILE A 150 -0.59 -15.13 15.20
CA ILE A 150 -1.85 -14.83 15.88
C ILE A 150 -2.53 -16.15 16.21
N ASN A 151 -2.89 -16.37 17.47
CA ASN A 151 -3.50 -17.62 17.94
C ASN A 151 -2.71 -18.88 17.52
N GLY A 152 -1.38 -18.82 17.60
CA GLY A 152 -0.50 -19.90 17.23
C GLY A 152 -0.41 -20.17 15.72
N LYS A 153 -1.06 -19.38 14.87
CA LYS A 153 -1.02 -19.47 13.40
C LYS A 153 -0.22 -18.32 12.81
N LEU A 154 0.59 -18.63 11.81
CA LEU A 154 1.37 -17.65 11.07
C LEU A 154 0.45 -16.89 10.11
N ARG A 155 0.45 -15.55 10.20
CA ARG A 155 -0.22 -14.68 9.23
C ARG A 155 0.74 -14.38 8.10
N TYR A 156 0.41 -14.82 6.88
CA TYR A 156 1.23 -14.63 5.70
C TYR A 156 0.38 -14.45 4.44
N ILE A 157 0.99 -13.95 3.38
CA ILE A 157 0.43 -13.87 2.04
C ILE A 157 1.46 -14.30 1.00
N GLU A 158 1.00 -14.95 -0.05
CA GLU A 158 1.76 -15.14 -1.27
C GLU A 158 1.70 -13.83 -2.06
N LYS A 159 2.81 -13.10 -2.08
CA LYS A 159 2.89 -11.78 -2.70
C LYS A 159 3.10 -11.87 -4.19
N GLU A 160 3.92 -12.81 -4.59
CA GLU A 160 4.26 -13.03 -5.98
C GLU A 160 4.58 -14.51 -6.22
N LYS A 161 4.10 -15.02 -7.33
CA LYS A 161 4.50 -16.32 -7.87
C LYS A 161 4.93 -16.14 -9.30
N VAL A 162 6.14 -16.58 -9.62
CA VAL A 162 6.69 -16.55 -10.98
C VAL A 162 6.94 -17.99 -11.41
N SER A 163 6.42 -18.33 -12.59
CA SER A 163 6.70 -19.59 -13.26
C SER A 163 7.34 -19.26 -14.60
N ILE A 164 8.50 -19.81 -14.86
CA ILE A 164 9.09 -19.77 -16.18
C ILE A 164 8.44 -20.88 -17.01
N ASP A 165 8.04 -20.60 -18.22
CA ASP A 165 7.38 -21.51 -19.16
C ASP A 165 7.64 -21.09 -20.60
N GLU A 166 6.90 -21.65 -21.56
CA GLU A 166 7.05 -21.32 -23.00
C GLU A 166 6.65 -19.89 -23.34
N ASP A 167 5.83 -19.24 -22.51
CA ASP A 167 5.36 -17.87 -22.69
C ASP A 167 6.20 -16.85 -21.89
N THR A 168 6.90 -17.32 -20.86
CA THR A 168 7.71 -16.51 -19.92
C THR A 168 9.15 -17.03 -19.90
N ASP A 169 9.99 -16.50 -20.77
CA ASP A 169 11.37 -16.96 -20.96
C ASP A 169 12.29 -16.66 -19.76
N ALA A 170 12.07 -15.55 -19.05
CA ALA A 170 12.87 -15.10 -17.92
C ALA A 170 12.09 -14.13 -17.03
N SER A 171 12.53 -13.99 -15.78
CA SER A 171 12.02 -12.98 -14.85
C SER A 171 13.14 -12.41 -13.99
N ILE A 172 13.02 -11.12 -13.64
CA ILE A 172 13.87 -10.41 -12.69
C ILE A 172 12.98 -9.90 -11.58
N THR A 173 13.10 -10.47 -10.38
CA THR A 173 12.32 -10.06 -9.21
C THR A 173 13.23 -9.39 -8.18
N PRO A 174 13.16 -8.06 -8.01
CA PRO A 174 13.92 -7.35 -6.99
C PRO A 174 13.29 -7.60 -5.60
N LEU A 175 14.06 -8.21 -4.70
CA LEU A 175 13.61 -8.55 -3.34
C LEU A 175 14.01 -7.49 -2.30
N ALA A 176 15.04 -6.68 -2.60
CA ALA A 176 15.50 -5.58 -1.75
C ALA A 176 15.91 -4.39 -2.65
N GLN A 177 15.89 -3.17 -2.07
CA GLN A 177 16.17 -1.92 -2.79
C GLN A 177 15.40 -1.83 -4.13
N THR A 178 14.13 -2.18 -4.07
CA THR A 178 13.24 -2.30 -5.23
C THR A 178 13.14 -1.03 -6.05
N ASP A 179 13.22 0.15 -5.40
CA ASP A 179 13.18 1.47 -6.01
C ASP A 179 14.37 1.73 -6.95
N VAL A 180 15.58 1.33 -6.56
CA VAL A 180 16.81 1.46 -7.39
C VAL A 180 16.73 0.48 -8.56
N MET A 181 16.38 -0.78 -8.29
CA MET A 181 16.23 -1.80 -9.34
C MET A 181 15.13 -1.44 -10.33
N GLN A 182 13.98 -0.96 -9.85
CA GLN A 182 12.91 -0.49 -10.73
C GLN A 182 13.37 0.69 -11.57
N THR A 183 14.10 1.65 -10.99
CA THR A 183 14.67 2.76 -11.75
C THR A 183 15.60 2.27 -12.86
N PHE A 184 16.41 1.24 -12.58
CA PHE A 184 17.29 0.64 -13.58
C PHE A 184 16.50 -0.08 -14.68
N LEU A 185 15.53 -0.91 -14.30
CA LEU A 185 14.75 -1.73 -15.24
C LEU A 185 13.78 -0.90 -16.09
N PHE A 186 13.15 0.10 -15.53
CA PHE A 186 12.14 0.94 -16.22
C PHE A 186 12.71 2.28 -16.71
N GLY A 187 13.93 2.63 -16.35
CA GLY A 187 14.51 3.94 -16.66
C GLY A 187 13.87 5.11 -15.90
N ILE A 188 12.87 4.86 -15.05
CA ILE A 188 12.13 5.87 -14.29
C ILE A 188 11.89 5.38 -12.87
N ASN A 189 12.14 6.25 -11.88
CA ASN A 189 11.84 5.96 -10.48
C ASN A 189 10.33 5.95 -10.21
N ASP A 190 9.82 4.88 -9.60
CA ASP A 190 8.39 4.74 -9.29
C ASP A 190 7.88 5.84 -8.36
N GLY A 191 8.64 6.20 -7.33
CA GLY A 191 8.30 7.30 -6.44
C GLY A 191 8.21 8.66 -7.14
N PHE A 192 8.95 8.84 -8.26
CA PHE A 192 8.84 10.03 -9.10
C PHE A 192 7.55 10.00 -9.93
N ILE A 193 7.21 8.86 -10.51
CA ILE A 193 5.93 8.68 -11.23
C ILE A 193 4.75 8.95 -10.30
N GLN A 194 4.76 8.39 -9.09
CA GLN A 194 3.72 8.61 -8.09
C GLN A 194 3.59 10.09 -7.69
N LYS A 195 4.70 10.81 -7.51
CA LYS A 195 4.68 12.25 -7.27
C LYS A 195 4.04 13.03 -8.42
N ILE A 196 4.37 12.68 -9.67
CA ILE A 196 3.76 13.26 -10.85
C ILE A 196 2.26 12.98 -10.88
N ALA A 197 1.85 11.74 -10.61
CA ALA A 197 0.45 11.31 -10.59
C ALA A 197 -0.40 12.09 -9.58
N VAL A 198 0.18 12.53 -8.47
CA VAL A 198 -0.50 13.33 -7.45
C VAL A 198 -0.40 14.83 -7.76
N GLU A 199 0.78 15.30 -8.13
CA GLU A 199 1.04 16.74 -8.24
C GLU A 199 0.40 17.36 -9.49
N ILE A 200 0.39 16.69 -10.63
CA ILE A 200 -0.23 17.23 -11.84
C ILE A 200 -1.73 17.47 -11.65
N PRO A 201 -2.55 16.48 -11.22
CA PRO A 201 -3.97 16.72 -10.93
C PRO A 201 -4.20 17.81 -9.90
N ARG A 202 -3.34 17.89 -8.87
CA ARG A 202 -3.41 18.94 -7.85
C ARG A 202 -3.18 20.33 -8.44
N GLN A 203 -2.17 20.51 -9.29
CA GLN A 203 -1.87 21.78 -9.93
C GLN A 203 -2.96 22.18 -10.93
N ILE A 204 -3.46 21.24 -11.72
CA ILE A 204 -4.59 21.44 -12.63
C ILE A 204 -5.81 21.92 -11.83
N SER A 205 -6.19 21.20 -10.78
CA SER A 205 -7.35 21.56 -9.95
C SER A 205 -7.19 22.92 -9.29
N LYS A 206 -5.98 23.26 -8.81
CA LYS A 206 -5.67 24.55 -8.23
C LYS A 206 -5.78 25.69 -9.25
N LYS A 207 -5.21 25.52 -10.44
CA LYS A 207 -5.25 26.51 -11.52
C LYS A 207 -6.66 26.72 -12.04
N LEU A 208 -7.40 25.65 -12.32
CA LEU A 208 -8.80 25.76 -12.76
C LEU A 208 -9.71 26.29 -11.63
N GLY A 209 -9.39 25.97 -10.37
CA GLY A 209 -10.08 26.53 -9.20
C GLY A 209 -10.01 28.06 -9.12
N SER A 210 -8.87 28.64 -9.52
CA SER A 210 -8.65 30.11 -9.54
C SER A 210 -9.24 30.86 -10.73
N ILE A 211 -9.81 30.14 -11.72
CA ILE A 211 -10.49 30.75 -12.87
C ILE A 211 -11.94 31.03 -12.49
N ASP A 212 -12.44 32.21 -12.86
CA ASP A 212 -13.81 32.65 -12.58
C ASP A 212 -14.82 31.64 -13.15
N ASN A 213 -15.90 31.41 -12.42
CA ASN A 213 -16.95 30.45 -12.83
C ASN A 213 -17.62 30.87 -14.15
N ASP A 214 -17.66 32.15 -14.45
CA ASP A 214 -18.24 32.71 -15.67
C ASP A 214 -17.49 32.32 -16.94
N CYS A 215 -16.23 31.82 -16.80
CA CYS A 215 -15.45 31.28 -17.89
C CYS A 215 -15.88 29.84 -18.28
N PHE A 216 -16.75 29.20 -17.48
CA PHE A 216 -17.26 27.87 -17.74
C PHE A 216 -18.76 27.92 -17.94
N ALA A 217 -19.29 27.06 -18.84
CA ALA A 217 -20.73 26.83 -18.90
C ALA A 217 -21.22 26.30 -17.53
N GLU A 218 -22.42 26.71 -17.13
CA GLU A 218 -22.99 26.44 -15.81
C GLU A 218 -22.83 24.97 -15.39
N GLY A 219 -22.20 24.73 -14.24
CA GLY A 219 -21.94 23.39 -13.69
C GLY A 219 -20.83 22.56 -14.35
N LYS A 220 -20.18 23.04 -15.45
CA LYS A 220 -19.20 22.23 -16.20
C LYS A 220 -17.76 22.25 -15.64
N LYS A 221 -17.42 23.19 -14.77
CA LYS A 221 -16.06 23.31 -14.18
C LYS A 221 -15.59 21.99 -13.55
N GLY A 222 -16.43 21.36 -12.72
CA GLY A 222 -16.12 20.08 -12.07
C GLY A 222 -15.95 18.92 -13.07
N THR A 223 -16.71 18.94 -14.15
CA THR A 223 -16.58 17.93 -15.22
C THR A 223 -15.24 18.06 -15.93
N VAL A 224 -14.84 19.29 -16.30
CA VAL A 224 -13.54 19.57 -16.93
C VAL A 224 -12.37 19.13 -16.05
N ILE A 225 -12.42 19.44 -14.74
CA ILE A 225 -11.38 18.99 -13.80
C ILE A 225 -11.30 17.46 -13.78
N ARG A 226 -12.43 16.78 -13.72
CA ARG A 226 -12.47 15.32 -13.71
C ARG A 226 -11.91 14.71 -14.98
N GLU A 227 -12.29 15.22 -16.15
CA GLU A 227 -11.80 14.75 -17.45
C GLU A 227 -10.29 14.95 -17.59
N LEU A 228 -9.75 16.10 -17.17
CA LEU A 228 -8.31 16.36 -17.19
C LEU A 228 -7.55 15.43 -16.23
N ASN A 229 -8.09 15.16 -15.04
CA ASN A 229 -7.48 14.20 -14.12
C ASN A 229 -7.49 12.77 -14.69
N THR A 230 -8.56 12.36 -15.36
CA THR A 230 -8.65 11.07 -16.05
C THR A 230 -7.64 10.99 -17.20
N SER A 231 -7.52 12.05 -18.01
CA SER A 231 -6.53 12.13 -19.09
C SER A 231 -5.10 12.06 -18.57
N THR A 232 -4.80 12.74 -17.45
CA THR A 232 -3.49 12.68 -16.80
C THR A 232 -3.15 11.24 -16.38
N LYS A 233 -4.11 10.51 -15.82
CA LYS A 233 -3.91 9.10 -15.48
C LYS A 233 -3.61 8.25 -16.71
N GLY A 234 -4.37 8.43 -17.79
CA GLY A 234 -4.13 7.73 -19.06
C GLY A 234 -2.74 7.99 -19.66
N ILE A 235 -2.25 9.23 -19.57
CA ILE A 235 -0.89 9.58 -20.01
C ILE A 235 0.17 8.84 -19.17
N LEU A 236 -0.02 8.79 -17.84
CA LEU A 236 0.91 8.08 -16.97
C LEU A 236 0.93 6.58 -17.23
N ASP A 237 -0.24 5.97 -17.43
CA ASP A 237 -0.36 4.55 -17.79
C ASP A 237 0.37 4.26 -19.12
N GLU A 238 0.27 5.16 -20.11
CA GLU A 238 0.99 5.04 -21.38
C GLU A 238 2.51 5.18 -21.21
N ILE A 239 2.98 6.11 -20.35
CA ILE A 239 4.40 6.26 -20.04
C ILE A 239 4.95 4.98 -19.38
N ILE A 240 4.25 4.40 -18.41
CA ILE A 240 4.63 3.15 -17.77
C ILE A 240 4.68 2.00 -18.79
N LYS A 241 3.67 1.91 -19.66
CA LYS A 241 3.64 0.90 -20.71
C LYS A 241 4.83 1.02 -21.66
N LYS A 242 5.15 2.22 -22.13
CA LYS A 242 6.33 2.48 -22.98
C LYS A 242 7.64 2.17 -22.25
N ALA A 243 7.77 2.56 -20.99
CA ALA A 243 8.94 2.23 -20.19
C ALA A 243 9.15 0.71 -20.10
N ASN A 244 8.08 -0.06 -19.93
CA ASN A 244 8.14 -1.51 -19.94
C ASN A 244 8.58 -2.06 -21.32
N GLU A 245 7.98 -1.57 -22.41
CA GLU A 245 8.29 -2.05 -23.77
C GLU A 245 9.70 -1.66 -24.24
N GLU A 246 10.16 -0.45 -23.94
CA GLU A 246 11.41 0.11 -24.45
C GLU A 246 12.64 -0.20 -23.59
N PHE A 247 12.46 -0.39 -22.27
CA PHE A 247 13.57 -0.61 -21.34
C PHE A 247 13.55 -2.00 -20.72
N MET A 248 12.46 -2.35 -20.00
CA MET A 248 12.42 -3.60 -19.23
C MET A 248 12.43 -4.83 -20.14
N ARG A 249 11.60 -4.87 -21.18
CA ARG A 249 11.47 -6.02 -22.06
C ARG A 249 12.75 -6.41 -22.78
N PRO A 250 13.55 -5.48 -23.35
CA PRO A 250 14.85 -5.81 -23.95
C PRO A 250 15.86 -6.38 -22.94
N ILE A 251 15.84 -5.88 -21.68
CA ILE A 251 16.70 -6.41 -20.62
C ILE A 251 16.32 -7.86 -20.30
N ILE A 252 15.01 -8.15 -20.10
CA ILE A 252 14.53 -9.51 -19.83
C ILE A 252 14.87 -10.45 -20.98
N GLN A 253 14.67 -10.03 -22.24
CA GLN A 253 15.04 -10.82 -23.40
C GLN A 253 16.55 -11.11 -23.47
N SER A 254 17.39 -10.14 -23.10
CA SER A 254 18.83 -10.35 -23.02
C SER A 254 19.17 -11.36 -21.92
N VAL A 255 18.55 -11.23 -20.73
CA VAL A 255 18.75 -12.14 -19.59
C VAL A 255 18.31 -13.57 -19.94
N ALA A 256 17.21 -13.74 -20.69
CA ALA A 256 16.73 -15.04 -21.13
C ALA A 256 17.74 -15.84 -21.99
N THR A 257 18.67 -15.14 -22.64
CA THR A 257 19.70 -15.75 -23.50
C THR A 257 21.05 -15.95 -22.82
N LEU A 258 21.23 -15.49 -21.58
CA LEU A 258 22.50 -15.60 -20.87
C LEU A 258 22.76 -17.03 -20.38
N PRO A 259 23.99 -17.55 -20.49
CA PRO A 259 24.40 -18.76 -19.78
C PRO A 259 24.27 -18.60 -18.26
N ILE A 260 24.13 -19.71 -17.54
CA ILE A 260 23.90 -19.69 -16.08
C ILE A 260 25.04 -19.01 -15.30
N GLU A 261 26.27 -19.12 -15.79
CA GLU A 261 27.44 -18.45 -15.21
C GLU A 261 27.36 -16.94 -15.35
N GLU A 262 26.87 -16.45 -16.51
CA GLU A 262 26.69 -15.02 -16.77
C GLU A 262 25.48 -14.44 -16.04
N LEU A 263 24.41 -15.24 -15.82
CA LEU A 263 23.29 -14.85 -14.97
C LEU A 263 23.73 -14.53 -13.54
N SER A 264 24.65 -15.31 -12.98
CA SER A 264 25.22 -15.04 -11.66
C SER A 264 25.98 -13.72 -11.61
N LEU A 265 26.81 -13.45 -12.62
CA LEU A 265 27.55 -12.19 -12.73
C LEU A 265 26.63 -11.00 -12.96
N PHE A 266 25.59 -11.16 -13.76
CA PHE A 266 24.56 -10.15 -13.95
C PHE A 266 23.85 -9.82 -12.63
N ALA A 267 23.40 -10.82 -11.87
CA ALA A 267 22.77 -10.63 -10.58
C ALA A 267 23.71 -9.92 -9.57
N GLU A 268 24.99 -10.30 -9.51
CA GLU A 268 25.99 -9.65 -8.69
C GLU A 268 26.19 -8.18 -9.09
N SER A 269 26.23 -7.90 -10.39
CA SER A 269 26.34 -6.53 -10.90
C SER A 269 25.14 -5.68 -10.50
N MET A 270 23.93 -6.24 -10.55
CA MET A 270 22.70 -5.58 -10.08
C MET A 270 22.76 -5.24 -8.59
N ILE A 271 23.21 -6.17 -7.75
CA ILE A 271 23.39 -5.93 -6.31
C ILE A 271 24.40 -4.80 -6.08
N ASN A 272 25.52 -4.79 -6.81
CA ASN A 272 26.53 -3.77 -6.67
C ASN A 272 26.04 -2.37 -7.06
N ILE A 273 25.21 -2.25 -8.10
CA ILE A 273 24.57 -0.97 -8.51
C ILE A 273 23.64 -0.46 -7.41
N THR A 274 22.96 -1.36 -6.70
CA THR A 274 21.98 -0.98 -5.65
C THR A 274 22.63 -0.74 -4.29
N SER A 275 23.92 -1.08 -4.11
CA SER A 275 24.63 -1.01 -2.81
C SER A 275 25.34 0.34 -2.58
N VAL A 276 25.21 1.30 -3.49
CA VAL A 276 25.74 2.67 -3.39
C VAL A 276 24.69 3.60 -2.81
#